data_a6bf685a8b5872986cd179a515d61f41
#
_entry.id   a6bf685a8b5872986cd179a515d61f41
#
_cell.length_a   1.000
_cell.length_b   1.000
_cell.length_c   1.000
_cell.angle_alpha   90.00
_cell.angle_beta   90.00
_cell.angle_gamma   90.00
#
_symmetry.space_group_name_H-M   'P 1'
#
loop_
_entity.id
_entity.type
_entity.pdbx_description
1 polymer ?
#
loop_
_entity_poly.entity_id
_entity_poly.type
_entity_poly.pdbx_seq_one_letter_code
_entity_poly.pdbx_strand_id
1 'polypeptide(L)'
;FVLASLIYWTGCSSEVFVNSLESEAQFERFAGPPLTDKYHEIKAVKVVYDIQHKKIYYLNHSRYKLHFDFCNDLKGQILDAYQFNKLNYSDSKFREFLLGNINFIKSSGEYFLELSPTDKMMDSSIIELRQKVIESSYLGNELKFFLNNTDHLTNSRLRHDIPCITPRDIYGQISFQPIYKSSTVGDLRFVDTDSIEFMRFSKTDILVLNHSPTHLPDVSGVIVSEIQTPLSHLTILGQNRKIPISAMKRAFNNEYLRRFQNRKVQYRVLNDSIHLVQTDAEYTKAIKLPKLKLRADTSIKHLIDAESLNSKSRKYVGNKAANFGMLQKLGSRRNFKTPEGAFAVPFYYYAQHAKMCGAQDLIDSLANGLLSDRETILKQIRELILAKPIEKDLLDMIRSKMIRDSLYHRMRFRSSTNAEDEVGFSGAGLYESKTGILNHPKKSVSKAIKKVWASLWSLSAFTERQ
;
A
#
# COMPACT_ATOMS: atom_id res chain seq x y z
N PHE A 1 -69.53 -15.79 -0.70
CA PHE A 1 -68.39 -15.46 -1.59
C PHE A 1 -67.24 -14.92 -0.76
N VAL A 2 -66.28 -15.77 -0.49
CA VAL A 2 -65.01 -15.39 0.19
C VAL A 2 -63.94 -15.38 -0.89
N LEU A 3 -63.48 -14.18 -1.27
CA LEU A 3 -62.30 -14.03 -2.12
C LEU A 3 -61.02 -14.23 -1.26
N ALA A 4 -60.35 -15.36 -1.44
CA ALA A 4 -59.02 -15.57 -0.93
C ALA A 4 -58.00 -14.89 -1.85
N SER A 5 -57.44 -13.79 -1.40
CA SER A 5 -56.28 -13.14 -2.06
C SER A 5 -55.03 -13.96 -1.78
N LEU A 6 -54.54 -14.70 -2.78
CA LEU A 6 -53.21 -15.32 -2.80
C LEU A 6 -52.16 -14.21 -2.89
N ILE A 7 -51.58 -13.86 -1.77
CA ILE A 7 -50.35 -13.06 -1.74
C ILE A 7 -49.19 -13.98 -2.15
N TYR A 8 -48.75 -13.85 -3.39
CA TYR A 8 -47.47 -14.43 -3.81
C TYR A 8 -46.36 -13.70 -3.08
N TRP A 9 -45.83 -14.31 -2.03
CA TRP A 9 -44.52 -13.96 -1.49
C TRP A 9 -43.48 -14.42 -2.51
N THR A 10 -43.06 -13.54 -3.40
CA THR A 10 -41.78 -13.72 -4.12
C THR A 10 -40.66 -13.50 -3.11
N GLY A 11 -40.31 -14.55 -2.41
CA GLY A 11 -39.05 -14.59 -1.63
C GLY A 11 -37.93 -14.42 -2.63
N CYS A 12 -37.33 -13.24 -2.66
CA CYS A 12 -36.08 -12.98 -3.37
C CYS A 12 -34.98 -13.72 -2.60
N SER A 13 -34.83 -15.02 -2.87
CA SER A 13 -33.59 -15.72 -2.49
C SER A 13 -32.48 -15.08 -3.33
N SER A 14 -31.63 -14.26 -2.69
CA SER A 14 -30.49 -13.68 -3.38
C SER A 14 -29.64 -14.83 -3.91
N GLU A 15 -29.59 -14.97 -5.23
CA GLU A 15 -28.76 -15.97 -5.90
C GLU A 15 -27.32 -15.88 -5.36
N VAL A 16 -26.81 -16.99 -4.89
CA VAL A 16 -25.50 -17.09 -4.25
C VAL A 16 -24.38 -17.15 -5.29
N PHE A 17 -24.67 -17.80 -6.40
CA PHE A 17 -23.86 -17.87 -7.62
C PHE A 17 -24.77 -18.20 -8.82
N VAL A 18 -24.23 -17.98 -10.02
CA VAL A 18 -24.85 -18.42 -11.29
C VAL A 18 -23.81 -19.10 -12.17
N ASN A 19 -24.27 -19.93 -13.09
CA ASN A 19 -23.38 -20.62 -14.05
C ASN A 19 -23.32 -19.91 -15.41
N SER A 20 -24.12 -18.87 -15.60
CA SER A 20 -24.14 -18.03 -16.77
C SER A 20 -24.34 -16.57 -16.34
N LEU A 21 -23.61 -15.65 -16.94
CA LEU A 21 -23.75 -14.21 -16.70
C LEU A 21 -24.47 -13.59 -17.90
N GLU A 22 -25.80 -13.42 -17.80
CA GLU A 22 -26.65 -13.18 -18.95
C GLU A 22 -26.80 -11.70 -19.33
N SER A 23 -26.50 -10.78 -18.40
CA SER A 23 -26.69 -9.34 -18.64
C SER A 23 -25.85 -8.46 -17.73
N GLU A 24 -25.66 -7.19 -18.12
CA GLU A 24 -25.04 -6.15 -17.29
C GLU A 24 -25.77 -5.97 -15.95
N ALA A 25 -27.12 -6.03 -15.95
CA ALA A 25 -27.91 -5.92 -14.72
C ALA A 25 -27.60 -7.07 -13.74
N GLN A 26 -27.34 -8.28 -14.25
CA GLN A 26 -26.91 -9.41 -13.43
C GLN A 26 -25.48 -9.22 -12.94
N PHE A 27 -24.57 -8.74 -13.79
CA PHE A 27 -23.21 -8.37 -13.39
C PHE A 27 -23.23 -7.37 -12.23
N GLU A 28 -24.01 -6.29 -12.34
CA GLU A 28 -24.13 -5.25 -11.31
C GLU A 28 -24.66 -5.80 -9.96
N ARG A 29 -25.59 -6.75 -9.98
CA ARG A 29 -26.10 -7.40 -8.76
C ARG A 29 -25.06 -8.27 -8.06
N PHE A 30 -24.15 -8.86 -8.82
CA PHE A 30 -23.13 -9.78 -8.32
C PHE A 30 -21.82 -9.07 -7.97
N ALA A 31 -21.59 -7.90 -8.56
CA ALA A 31 -20.35 -7.16 -8.45
C ALA A 31 -20.07 -6.67 -7.03
N GLY A 32 -18.80 -6.66 -6.71
CA GLY A 32 -18.22 -6.03 -5.54
C GLY A 32 -17.07 -5.09 -5.93
N PRO A 33 -16.33 -4.56 -4.95
CA PRO A 33 -15.15 -3.78 -5.22
C PRO A 33 -14.10 -4.63 -5.96
N PRO A 34 -13.24 -4.00 -6.78
CA PRO A 34 -12.12 -4.69 -7.42
C PRO A 34 -11.11 -5.17 -6.36
N LEU A 35 -10.10 -5.96 -6.78
CA LEU A 35 -9.01 -6.40 -5.90
C LEU A 35 -8.29 -5.22 -5.19
N THR A 36 -8.35 -4.02 -5.78
CA THR A 36 -7.86 -2.79 -5.17
C THR A 36 -9.03 -1.86 -4.86
N ASP A 37 -9.36 -1.67 -3.60
CA ASP A 37 -10.48 -0.85 -3.09
C ASP A 37 -10.48 0.63 -3.53
N LYS A 38 -9.45 1.07 -4.25
CA LYS A 38 -9.20 2.50 -4.51
C LYS A 38 -9.74 3.03 -5.81
N TYR A 39 -10.29 2.16 -6.65
CA TYR A 39 -10.85 2.56 -7.94
C TYR A 39 -12.35 2.39 -7.93
N HIS A 40 -13.07 3.41 -7.48
CA HIS A 40 -14.55 3.43 -7.44
C HIS A 40 -15.22 3.28 -8.81
N GLU A 41 -14.46 3.47 -9.88
CA GLU A 41 -14.94 3.30 -11.26
C GLU A 41 -14.85 1.84 -11.74
N ILE A 42 -14.22 0.94 -10.97
CA ILE A 42 -14.09 -0.47 -11.33
C ILE A 42 -14.93 -1.32 -10.40
N LYS A 43 -15.73 -2.20 -10.98
CA LYS A 43 -16.51 -3.23 -10.29
C LYS A 43 -16.04 -4.60 -10.72
N ALA A 44 -16.14 -5.59 -9.84
CA ALA A 44 -15.62 -6.94 -10.10
C ALA A 44 -16.62 -8.04 -9.72
N VAL A 45 -16.77 -9.04 -10.58
CA VAL A 45 -17.44 -10.30 -10.30
C VAL A 45 -16.39 -11.42 -10.28
N LYS A 46 -16.38 -12.22 -9.22
CA LYS A 46 -15.49 -13.37 -9.11
C LYS A 46 -15.95 -14.50 -9.98
N VAL A 47 -15.02 -15.13 -10.69
CA VAL A 47 -15.28 -16.32 -11.51
C VAL A 47 -14.44 -17.49 -11.02
N VAL A 48 -15.06 -18.66 -10.94
CA VAL A 48 -14.45 -19.94 -10.61
C VAL A 48 -14.79 -20.95 -11.71
N TYR A 49 -13.78 -21.57 -12.30
CA TYR A 49 -13.98 -22.71 -13.19
C TYR A 49 -13.46 -23.98 -12.52
N ASP A 50 -14.35 -24.91 -12.25
CA ASP A 50 -14.03 -26.24 -11.72
C ASP A 50 -13.56 -27.13 -12.87
N ILE A 51 -12.27 -27.46 -12.87
CA ILE A 51 -11.61 -28.22 -13.94
C ILE A 51 -12.17 -29.66 -14.00
N GLN A 52 -12.43 -30.28 -12.84
CA GLN A 52 -12.90 -31.64 -12.75
C GLN A 52 -14.33 -31.80 -13.28
N HIS A 53 -15.23 -30.91 -12.89
CA HIS A 53 -16.64 -30.99 -13.25
C HIS A 53 -16.99 -30.19 -14.51
N LYS A 54 -16.00 -29.44 -15.08
CA LYS A 54 -16.17 -28.55 -16.24
C LYS A 54 -17.30 -27.54 -16.08
N LYS A 55 -17.44 -27.01 -14.85
CA LYS A 55 -18.48 -26.03 -14.51
C LYS A 55 -17.87 -24.68 -14.15
N ILE A 56 -18.53 -23.62 -14.63
CA ILE A 56 -18.17 -22.25 -14.30
C ILE A 56 -19.19 -21.68 -13.30
N TYR A 57 -18.70 -20.81 -12.42
CA TYR A 57 -19.49 -20.15 -11.38
C TYR A 57 -19.11 -18.67 -11.32
N TYR A 58 -20.12 -17.81 -11.34
CA TYR A 58 -20.01 -16.38 -11.10
C TYR A 58 -20.56 -16.10 -9.70
N LEU A 59 -19.74 -15.53 -8.83
CA LEU A 59 -20.04 -15.44 -7.40
C LEU A 59 -20.66 -14.11 -7.02
N ASN A 60 -21.73 -14.14 -6.25
CA ASN A 60 -22.30 -12.94 -5.65
C ASN A 60 -21.36 -12.44 -4.52
N HIS A 61 -20.82 -11.24 -4.69
CA HIS A 61 -19.89 -10.64 -3.73
C HIS A 61 -20.47 -10.48 -2.32
N SER A 62 -21.77 -10.25 -2.20
CA SER A 62 -22.44 -10.14 -0.91
C SER A 62 -22.34 -11.43 -0.09
N ARG A 63 -22.22 -12.57 -0.75
CA ARG A 63 -22.12 -13.89 -0.12
C ARG A 63 -20.70 -14.41 -0.04
N TYR A 64 -19.93 -14.31 -1.13
CA TYR A 64 -18.57 -14.81 -1.21
C TYR A 64 -17.57 -13.68 -1.51
N LYS A 65 -16.89 -13.22 -0.48
CA LYS A 65 -15.84 -12.20 -0.61
C LYS A 65 -14.53 -12.75 -1.16
N LEU A 66 -14.26 -14.05 -0.97
CA LEU A 66 -13.07 -14.74 -1.44
C LEU A 66 -13.44 -15.99 -2.26
N HIS A 67 -12.64 -16.32 -3.27
CA HIS A 67 -12.76 -17.59 -4.00
C HIS A 67 -12.58 -18.79 -3.06
N PHE A 68 -11.70 -18.65 -2.09
CA PHE A 68 -11.40 -19.62 -1.07
C PHE A 68 -12.66 -20.13 -0.33
N ASP A 69 -13.52 -19.20 0.10
CA ASP A 69 -14.73 -19.54 0.84
C ASP A 69 -15.70 -20.38 -0.03
N PHE A 70 -15.90 -19.94 -1.28
CA PHE A 70 -16.76 -20.65 -2.22
C PHE A 70 -16.25 -22.04 -2.57
N CYS A 71 -14.95 -22.17 -2.87
CA CYS A 71 -14.37 -23.46 -3.28
C CYS A 71 -14.39 -24.47 -2.16
N ASN A 72 -14.19 -24.06 -0.91
CA ASN A 72 -14.34 -24.94 0.25
C ASN A 72 -15.79 -25.38 0.46
N ASP A 73 -16.75 -24.45 0.36
CA ASP A 73 -18.17 -24.78 0.47
C ASP A 73 -18.60 -25.75 -0.65
N LEU A 74 -18.16 -25.50 -1.89
CA LEU A 74 -18.48 -26.34 -3.06
C LEU A 74 -17.99 -27.78 -2.88
N LYS A 75 -16.80 -27.96 -2.30
CA LYS A 75 -16.21 -29.29 -2.08
C LYS A 75 -16.62 -29.94 -0.77
N GLY A 76 -17.25 -29.23 0.14
CA GLY A 76 -17.49 -29.72 1.51
C GLY A 76 -16.18 -30.05 2.27
N GLN A 77 -15.06 -29.41 1.88
CA GLN A 77 -13.75 -29.61 2.47
C GLN A 77 -13.26 -28.29 3.09
N ILE A 78 -12.62 -28.40 4.25
CA ILE A 78 -11.98 -27.25 4.90
C ILE A 78 -10.48 -27.34 4.65
N LEU A 79 -10.04 -26.88 3.47
CA LEU A 79 -8.61 -26.59 3.25
C LEU A 79 -8.25 -25.30 4.04
N ASP A 80 -7.05 -25.26 4.61
CA ASP A 80 -6.54 -23.98 5.08
C ASP A 80 -6.10 -23.11 3.88
N ALA A 81 -5.95 -21.80 4.12
CA ALA A 81 -5.61 -20.84 3.06
C ALA A 81 -4.26 -21.16 2.39
N TYR A 82 -3.31 -21.75 3.10
CA TYR A 82 -2.00 -22.11 2.54
C TYR A 82 -2.14 -23.30 1.58
N GLN A 83 -2.86 -24.33 1.98
CA GLN A 83 -3.12 -25.53 1.14
C GLN A 83 -3.89 -25.12 -0.12
N PHE A 84 -4.93 -24.32 0.04
CA PHE A 84 -5.72 -23.80 -1.08
C PHE A 84 -4.86 -23.00 -2.06
N ASN A 85 -4.04 -22.06 -1.55
CA ASN A 85 -3.18 -21.23 -2.39
C ASN A 85 -2.11 -22.06 -3.11
N LYS A 86 -1.51 -23.05 -2.41
CA LYS A 86 -0.55 -23.95 -3.02
C LYS A 86 -1.15 -24.78 -4.15
N LEU A 87 -2.42 -25.15 -4.02
CA LEU A 87 -3.11 -25.96 -5.02
C LEU A 87 -3.60 -25.11 -6.21
N ASN A 88 -4.13 -23.91 -5.96
CA ASN A 88 -4.89 -23.14 -6.94
C ASN A 88 -4.24 -21.85 -7.43
N TYR A 89 -3.11 -21.38 -6.84
CA TYR A 89 -2.38 -20.17 -7.27
C TYR A 89 -0.91 -20.43 -7.63
N SER A 90 -0.42 -21.67 -7.47
CA SER A 90 0.92 -22.07 -7.93
C SER A 90 0.87 -22.64 -9.34
N ASP A 91 2.02 -23.01 -9.89
CA ASP A 91 2.17 -23.77 -11.13
C ASP A 91 1.84 -25.27 -10.99
N SER A 92 1.04 -25.64 -10.02
CA SER A 92 0.68 -27.02 -9.72
C SER A 92 -0.03 -27.69 -10.89
N LYS A 93 0.46 -28.85 -11.29
CA LYS A 93 -0.23 -29.76 -12.24
C LYS A 93 -1.55 -30.33 -11.67
N PHE A 94 -1.78 -30.19 -10.37
CA PHE A 94 -2.97 -30.66 -9.65
C PHE A 94 -3.91 -29.52 -9.31
N ARG A 95 -3.86 -28.41 -10.04
CA ARG A 95 -4.79 -27.30 -9.88
C ARG A 95 -6.23 -27.79 -10.06
N GLU A 96 -7.09 -27.49 -9.10
CA GLU A 96 -8.49 -27.92 -9.11
C GLU A 96 -9.42 -26.87 -9.72
N PHE A 97 -9.08 -25.60 -9.57
CA PHE A 97 -9.87 -24.47 -10.03
C PHE A 97 -9.03 -23.46 -10.83
N LEU A 98 -9.59 -22.92 -11.87
CA LEU A 98 -9.11 -21.67 -12.49
C LEU A 98 -9.90 -20.52 -11.88
N LEU A 99 -9.19 -19.57 -11.26
CA LEU A 99 -9.76 -18.50 -10.47
C LEU A 99 -9.45 -17.14 -11.09
N GLY A 100 -10.46 -16.30 -11.21
CA GLY A 100 -10.28 -14.95 -11.77
C GLY A 100 -11.34 -13.97 -11.30
N ASN A 101 -11.20 -12.72 -11.70
CA ASN A 101 -12.20 -11.68 -11.54
C ASN A 101 -12.51 -11.09 -12.91
N ILE A 102 -13.77 -10.88 -13.20
CA ILE A 102 -14.20 -10.07 -14.35
C ILE A 102 -14.41 -8.67 -13.82
N ASN A 103 -13.61 -7.75 -14.30
CA ASN A 103 -13.68 -6.33 -13.92
C ASN A 103 -14.37 -5.54 -15.02
N PHE A 104 -15.14 -4.55 -14.62
CA PHE A 104 -15.80 -3.58 -15.48
C PHE A 104 -15.30 -2.17 -15.15
N ILE A 105 -14.83 -1.44 -16.15
CA ILE A 105 -14.42 -0.04 -16.03
C ILE A 105 -15.59 0.84 -16.46
N LYS A 106 -16.23 1.53 -15.52
CA LYS A 106 -17.40 2.37 -15.80
C LYS A 106 -17.11 3.49 -16.80
N SER A 107 -15.93 4.09 -16.74
CA SER A 107 -15.56 5.22 -17.61
C SER A 107 -15.35 4.86 -19.07
N SER A 108 -14.95 3.62 -19.37
CA SER A 108 -14.71 3.15 -20.76
C SER A 108 -15.72 2.12 -21.24
N GLY A 109 -16.53 1.54 -20.35
CA GLY A 109 -17.42 0.44 -20.67
C GLY A 109 -16.71 -0.89 -20.95
N GLU A 110 -15.43 -1.00 -20.65
CA GLU A 110 -14.61 -2.17 -20.97
C GLU A 110 -14.64 -3.22 -19.87
N TYR A 111 -14.64 -4.49 -20.29
CA TYR A 111 -14.51 -5.65 -19.41
C TYR A 111 -13.16 -6.32 -19.59
N PHE A 112 -12.57 -6.78 -18.47
CA PHE A 112 -11.34 -7.55 -18.50
C PHE A 112 -11.29 -8.62 -17.42
N LEU A 113 -10.67 -9.75 -17.78
CA LEU A 113 -10.38 -10.85 -16.88
C LEU A 113 -9.06 -10.57 -16.16
N GLU A 114 -9.05 -10.64 -14.84
CA GLU A 114 -7.90 -10.44 -14.00
C GLU A 114 -7.64 -11.66 -13.12
N LEU A 115 -6.39 -12.09 -13.04
CA LEU A 115 -5.92 -13.06 -12.07
C LEU A 115 -5.29 -12.37 -10.86
N SER A 116 -5.10 -13.11 -9.76
CA SER A 116 -4.23 -12.64 -8.68
C SER A 116 -2.83 -12.34 -9.24
N PRO A 117 -2.17 -11.23 -8.90
CA PRO A 117 -0.81 -10.92 -9.38
C PRO A 117 0.23 -11.98 -9.03
N THR A 118 -0.05 -12.82 -8.06
CA THR A 118 0.82 -13.92 -7.61
C THR A 118 0.44 -15.28 -8.22
N ASP A 119 -0.65 -15.33 -9.01
CA ASP A 119 -1.07 -16.56 -9.68
C ASP A 119 -0.09 -16.94 -10.79
N LYS A 120 0.34 -18.19 -10.77
CA LYS A 120 1.24 -18.79 -11.77
C LYS A 120 0.48 -19.71 -12.73
N MET A 121 -0.73 -19.31 -13.09
CA MET A 121 -1.53 -20.04 -14.09
C MET A 121 -0.82 -20.07 -15.43
N MET A 122 -0.78 -21.24 -16.05
CA MET A 122 -0.19 -21.40 -17.39
C MET A 122 -1.03 -20.69 -18.46
N ASP A 123 -0.41 -20.21 -19.54
CA ASP A 123 -1.07 -19.50 -20.64
C ASP A 123 -2.26 -20.27 -21.21
N SER A 124 -2.12 -21.58 -21.39
CA SER A 124 -3.22 -22.44 -21.87
C SER A 124 -4.43 -22.42 -20.95
N SER A 125 -4.22 -22.40 -19.63
CA SER A 125 -5.30 -22.32 -18.65
C SER A 125 -5.91 -20.91 -18.55
N ILE A 126 -5.11 -19.87 -18.79
CA ILE A 126 -5.63 -18.49 -18.92
C ILE A 126 -6.57 -18.37 -20.12
N ILE A 127 -6.12 -18.91 -21.27
CA ILE A 127 -6.92 -18.94 -22.51
C ILE A 127 -8.19 -19.76 -22.30
N GLU A 128 -8.08 -20.93 -21.65
CA GLU A 128 -9.24 -21.78 -21.33
C GLU A 128 -10.24 -21.05 -20.43
N LEU A 129 -9.79 -20.45 -19.32
CA LEU A 129 -10.68 -19.70 -18.42
C LEU A 129 -11.39 -18.57 -19.17
N ARG A 130 -10.64 -17.78 -19.96
CA ARG A 130 -11.23 -16.71 -20.77
C ARG A 130 -12.28 -17.25 -21.73
N GLN A 131 -11.99 -18.37 -22.42
CA GLN A 131 -12.93 -19.00 -23.35
C GLN A 131 -14.20 -19.46 -22.64
N LYS A 132 -14.07 -20.08 -21.46
CA LYS A 132 -15.23 -20.48 -20.65
C LYS A 132 -16.08 -19.29 -20.19
N VAL A 133 -15.46 -18.16 -19.85
CA VAL A 133 -16.19 -16.92 -19.56
C VAL A 133 -16.96 -16.42 -20.79
N ILE A 134 -16.34 -16.43 -21.97
CA ILE A 134 -16.97 -16.00 -23.22
C ILE A 134 -18.18 -16.88 -23.55
N GLU A 135 -18.03 -18.19 -23.42
CA GLU A 135 -19.09 -19.18 -23.73
C GLU A 135 -20.30 -19.07 -22.78
N SER A 136 -20.10 -18.56 -21.57
CA SER A 136 -21.12 -18.53 -20.51
C SER A 136 -21.50 -17.13 -20.04
N SER A 137 -21.15 -16.09 -20.83
CA SER A 137 -21.50 -14.72 -20.48
C SER A 137 -21.90 -13.89 -21.71
N TYR A 138 -22.56 -12.78 -21.44
CA TYR A 138 -22.91 -11.78 -22.46
C TYR A 138 -21.71 -10.95 -22.97
N LEU A 139 -20.52 -11.12 -22.36
CA LEU A 139 -19.35 -10.28 -22.62
C LEU A 139 -18.71 -10.49 -23.98
N GLY A 140 -18.87 -11.70 -24.56
CA GLY A 140 -18.36 -12.00 -25.89
C GLY A 140 -16.82 -11.96 -26.00
N ASN A 141 -16.34 -11.90 -27.26
CA ASN A 141 -14.92 -11.94 -27.59
C ASN A 141 -14.14 -10.68 -27.18
N GLU A 142 -14.83 -9.58 -26.87
CA GLU A 142 -14.22 -8.31 -26.45
C GLU A 142 -13.62 -8.35 -25.04
N LEU A 143 -13.86 -9.43 -24.27
CA LEU A 143 -13.26 -9.62 -22.95
C LEU A 143 -11.73 -9.65 -23.06
N LYS A 144 -11.06 -8.64 -22.54
CA LYS A 144 -9.59 -8.53 -22.51
C LYS A 144 -9.01 -9.28 -21.30
N PHE A 145 -7.74 -9.69 -21.41
CA PHE A 145 -6.99 -10.22 -20.27
C PHE A 145 -6.04 -9.16 -19.69
N PHE A 146 -6.05 -9.00 -18.38
CA PHE A 146 -5.24 -7.99 -17.70
C PHE A 146 -3.83 -8.48 -17.37
N LEU A 147 -2.84 -7.85 -17.98
CA LEU A 147 -1.43 -8.13 -17.78
C LEU A 147 -0.92 -7.43 -16.51
N ASN A 148 -1.27 -7.95 -15.32
CA ASN A 148 -1.07 -7.28 -14.04
C ASN A 148 0.23 -7.65 -13.29
N ASN A 149 1.10 -8.48 -13.89
CA ASN A 149 2.41 -8.81 -13.32
C ASN A 149 3.50 -8.80 -14.40
N THR A 150 4.77 -8.85 -13.98
CA THR A 150 5.92 -8.77 -14.88
C THR A 150 5.96 -9.92 -15.88
N ASP A 151 5.61 -11.14 -15.46
CA ASP A 151 5.64 -12.31 -16.33
C ASP A 151 4.59 -12.18 -17.44
N HIS A 152 3.38 -11.74 -17.10
CA HIS A 152 2.34 -11.44 -18.11
C HIS A 152 2.74 -10.29 -19.03
N LEU A 153 3.34 -9.20 -18.50
CA LEU A 153 3.74 -8.04 -19.29
C LEU A 153 4.84 -8.38 -20.32
N THR A 154 5.70 -9.33 -20.02
CA THR A 154 6.78 -9.77 -20.93
C THR A 154 6.39 -10.92 -21.84
N ASN A 155 5.23 -11.54 -21.63
CA ASN A 155 4.75 -12.69 -22.39
C ASN A 155 4.19 -12.27 -23.75
N SER A 156 5.02 -12.36 -24.80
CA SER A 156 4.62 -12.02 -26.16
C SER A 156 3.59 -12.98 -26.74
N ARG A 157 3.63 -14.26 -26.36
CA ARG A 157 2.70 -15.28 -26.86
C ARG A 157 1.27 -15.01 -26.39
N LEU A 158 1.08 -14.76 -25.09
CA LEU A 158 -0.24 -14.47 -24.54
C LEU A 158 -0.88 -13.24 -25.21
N ARG A 159 -0.08 -12.20 -25.48
CA ARG A 159 -0.53 -11.00 -26.20
C ARG A 159 -0.92 -11.25 -27.66
N HIS A 160 -0.32 -12.26 -28.28
CA HIS A 160 -0.65 -12.65 -29.64
C HIS A 160 -1.95 -13.46 -29.69
N ASP A 161 -2.16 -14.35 -28.71
CA ASP A 161 -3.24 -15.35 -28.75
C ASP A 161 -4.60 -14.79 -28.25
N ILE A 162 -4.59 -13.76 -27.37
CA ILE A 162 -5.81 -13.16 -26.84
C ILE A 162 -5.71 -11.63 -26.70
N PRO A 163 -6.86 -10.91 -26.78
CA PRO A 163 -6.90 -9.48 -26.47
C PRO A 163 -6.44 -9.20 -25.05
N CYS A 164 -5.47 -8.30 -24.90
CA CYS A 164 -4.90 -7.93 -23.62
C CYS A 164 -5.11 -6.45 -23.28
N ILE A 165 -5.09 -6.13 -21.99
CA ILE A 165 -5.10 -4.78 -21.46
C ILE A 165 -3.99 -4.65 -20.41
N THR A 166 -3.31 -3.51 -20.40
CA THR A 166 -2.19 -3.26 -19.48
C THR A 166 -2.59 -2.33 -18.32
N PRO A 167 -1.80 -2.26 -17.24
CA PRO A 167 -2.00 -1.26 -16.20
C PRO A 167 -2.07 0.17 -16.75
N ARG A 168 -1.28 0.47 -17.80
CA ARG A 168 -1.30 1.79 -18.45
C ARG A 168 -2.64 2.09 -19.13
N ASP A 169 -3.24 1.10 -19.74
CA ASP A 169 -4.53 1.26 -20.43
C ASP A 169 -5.66 1.50 -19.43
N ILE A 170 -5.68 0.76 -18.32
CA ILE A 170 -6.68 0.89 -17.26
C ILE A 170 -6.51 2.21 -16.50
N TYR A 171 -5.33 2.45 -15.96
CA TYR A 171 -5.05 3.62 -15.13
C TYR A 171 -4.91 4.89 -15.97
N GLY A 172 -4.54 4.75 -17.24
CA GLY A 172 -4.51 5.86 -18.18
C GLY A 172 -5.89 6.44 -18.50
N GLN A 173 -6.97 5.70 -18.29
CA GLN A 173 -8.35 6.14 -18.50
C GLN A 173 -8.98 6.78 -17.25
N ILE A 174 -8.49 6.44 -16.05
CA ILE A 174 -8.96 7.07 -14.81
C ILE A 174 -8.57 8.55 -14.85
N SER A 175 -9.59 9.40 -14.90
CA SER A 175 -9.41 10.86 -14.97
C SER A 175 -9.29 11.49 -13.58
N PHE A 176 -9.87 10.85 -12.55
CA PHE A 176 -9.91 11.32 -11.17
C PHE A 176 -9.73 10.18 -10.17
N GLN A 177 -9.05 10.47 -9.05
CA GLN A 177 -8.87 9.52 -7.94
C GLN A 177 -8.92 10.28 -6.61
N PRO A 178 -9.90 9.99 -5.73
CA PRO A 178 -9.86 10.48 -4.36
C PRO A 178 -8.80 9.70 -3.57
N ILE A 179 -7.76 10.38 -3.10
CA ILE A 179 -6.69 9.77 -2.31
C ILE A 179 -7.04 9.81 -0.83
N TYR A 180 -7.40 10.99 -0.33
CA TYR A 180 -7.93 11.17 1.00
C TYR A 180 -9.10 12.14 1.00
N LYS A 181 -10.28 11.65 1.36
CA LYS A 181 -11.53 12.42 1.37
C LYS A 181 -11.60 13.27 2.64
N SER A 182 -11.51 14.56 2.46
CA SER A 182 -11.59 15.57 3.52
C SER A 182 -11.91 16.93 2.91
N SER A 183 -11.96 17.98 3.72
CA SER A 183 -12.18 19.35 3.29
C SER A 183 -11.25 20.30 4.02
N THR A 184 -10.81 21.35 3.33
CA THR A 184 -9.98 22.42 3.89
C THR A 184 -10.32 23.75 3.25
N VAL A 185 -9.82 24.84 3.85
CA VAL A 185 -9.82 26.19 3.27
C VAL A 185 -8.37 26.65 3.14
N GLY A 186 -8.01 27.25 2.00
CA GLY A 186 -6.66 27.73 1.81
C GLY A 186 -6.43 28.37 0.44
N ASP A 187 -5.20 28.80 0.19
CA ASP A 187 -4.83 29.48 -1.05
C ASP A 187 -4.38 28.47 -2.10
N LEU A 188 -5.08 28.42 -3.24
CA LEU A 188 -4.76 27.48 -4.31
C LEU A 188 -3.55 27.94 -5.11
N ARG A 189 -2.46 27.18 -5.05
CA ARG A 189 -1.20 27.47 -5.71
C ARG A 189 -0.80 26.37 -6.70
N PHE A 190 -0.45 26.79 -7.92
CA PHE A 190 0.14 25.89 -8.91
C PHE A 190 1.65 25.92 -8.77
N VAL A 191 2.23 24.75 -8.51
CA VAL A 191 3.66 24.60 -8.24
C VAL A 191 4.22 23.45 -9.07
N ASP A 192 5.29 23.75 -9.80
CA ASP A 192 6.07 22.68 -10.44
C ASP A 192 6.77 21.87 -9.35
N THR A 193 6.60 20.55 -9.41
CA THR A 193 7.10 19.62 -8.39
C THR A 193 8.62 19.73 -8.19
N ASP A 194 9.37 19.96 -9.27
CA ASP A 194 10.83 20.12 -9.21
C ASP A 194 11.27 21.41 -8.48
N SER A 195 10.35 22.36 -8.34
CA SER A 195 10.59 23.64 -7.66
C SER A 195 10.23 23.61 -6.16
N ILE A 196 9.60 22.55 -5.67
CA ILE A 196 9.11 22.47 -4.28
C ILE A 196 10.23 22.72 -3.26
N GLU A 197 11.41 22.15 -3.47
CA GLU A 197 12.54 22.26 -2.54
C GLU A 197 13.09 23.68 -2.41
N PHE A 198 12.83 24.55 -3.40
CA PHE A 198 13.31 25.94 -3.46
C PHE A 198 12.27 26.97 -3.04
N MET A 199 11.04 26.53 -2.73
CA MET A 199 9.92 27.41 -2.41
C MET A 199 9.53 27.36 -0.94
N ARG A 200 8.98 28.47 -0.44
CA ARG A 200 8.35 28.51 0.88
C ARG A 200 6.84 28.40 0.76
N PHE A 201 6.25 27.60 1.63
CA PHE A 201 4.82 27.34 1.67
C PHE A 201 4.23 27.73 3.01
N SER A 202 2.98 28.21 2.96
CA SER A 202 2.15 28.38 4.14
C SER A 202 1.45 27.06 4.48
N LYS A 203 1.14 26.86 5.76
CA LYS A 203 0.29 25.75 6.21
C LYS A 203 -1.12 25.80 5.65
N THR A 204 -1.52 26.95 5.11
CA THR A 204 -2.82 27.16 4.48
C THR A 204 -2.79 26.94 2.96
N ASP A 205 -1.62 26.74 2.35
CA ASP A 205 -1.55 26.52 0.91
C ASP A 205 -2.23 25.19 0.50
N ILE A 206 -2.90 25.22 -0.63
CA ILE A 206 -3.42 24.05 -1.34
C ILE A 206 -2.64 23.94 -2.65
N LEU A 207 -1.87 22.87 -2.83
CA LEU A 207 -0.98 22.75 -3.98
C LEU A 207 -1.63 21.99 -5.13
N VAL A 208 -1.52 22.54 -6.35
CA VAL A 208 -1.77 21.81 -7.60
C VAL A 208 -0.40 21.51 -8.22
N LEU A 209 -0.07 20.21 -8.34
CA LEU A 209 1.22 19.70 -8.75
C LEU A 209 1.16 19.02 -10.11
N ASN A 210 2.20 19.19 -10.94
CA ASN A 210 2.32 18.51 -12.23
C ASN A 210 2.69 17.02 -12.07
N HIS A 211 3.49 16.66 -11.06
CA HIS A 211 3.92 15.30 -10.74
C HIS A 211 3.78 15.00 -9.25
N SER A 212 3.98 13.73 -8.89
CA SER A 212 4.01 13.30 -7.50
C SER A 212 5.30 13.75 -6.83
N PRO A 213 5.26 14.53 -5.73
CA PRO A 213 6.45 15.01 -5.07
C PRO A 213 7.12 13.91 -4.24
N THR A 214 8.45 13.94 -4.19
CA THR A 214 9.25 13.08 -3.30
C THR A 214 9.10 13.52 -1.83
N HIS A 215 8.92 14.83 -1.62
CA HIS A 215 8.66 15.45 -0.34
C HIS A 215 7.49 16.42 -0.45
N LEU A 216 6.54 16.33 0.47
CA LEU A 216 5.40 17.23 0.55
C LEU A 216 5.60 18.21 1.71
N PRO A 217 5.65 19.54 1.47
CA PRO A 217 5.69 20.54 2.53
C PRO A 217 4.44 20.49 3.42
N ASP A 218 4.48 21.18 4.57
CA ASP A 218 3.34 21.26 5.50
C ASP A 218 2.29 22.22 4.90
N VAL A 219 1.31 21.64 4.21
CA VAL A 219 0.23 22.33 3.47
C VAL A 219 -1.13 21.78 3.83
N SER A 220 -2.20 22.49 3.50
CA SER A 220 -3.56 22.14 3.88
C SER A 220 -4.25 21.18 2.91
N GLY A 221 -3.78 21.06 1.67
CA GLY A 221 -4.37 20.15 0.67
C GLY A 221 -3.51 19.98 -0.57
N VAL A 222 -3.77 18.93 -1.36
CA VAL A 222 -3.01 18.63 -2.59
C VAL A 222 -3.91 18.11 -3.69
N ILE A 223 -3.68 18.58 -4.90
CA ILE A 223 -4.20 18.04 -6.16
C ILE A 223 -2.99 17.69 -7.03
N VAL A 224 -2.82 16.42 -7.40
CA VAL A 224 -1.70 15.98 -8.23
C VAL A 224 -2.17 15.52 -9.60
N SER A 225 -1.36 15.74 -10.64
CA SER A 225 -1.74 15.36 -12.02
C SER A 225 -1.60 13.88 -12.34
N GLU A 226 -1.00 13.10 -11.45
CA GLU A 226 -0.72 11.68 -11.64
C GLU A 226 -1.59 10.81 -10.73
N ILE A 227 -2.20 9.77 -11.31
CA ILE A 227 -2.92 8.74 -10.57
C ILE A 227 -1.95 7.96 -9.68
N GLN A 228 -2.32 7.74 -8.43
CA GLN A 228 -1.47 7.17 -7.40
C GLN A 228 -1.71 5.69 -7.19
N THR A 229 -0.63 4.93 -6.93
CA THR A 229 -0.78 3.55 -6.46
C THR A 229 -1.25 3.51 -5.00
N PRO A 230 -1.88 2.41 -4.56
CA PRO A 230 -2.39 2.25 -3.19
C PRO A 230 -1.39 2.55 -2.07
N LEU A 231 -0.13 2.24 -2.26
CA LEU A 231 0.94 2.43 -1.29
C LEU A 231 1.87 3.59 -1.67
N SER A 232 1.43 4.50 -2.53
CA SER A 232 2.22 5.68 -2.88
C SER A 232 2.43 6.56 -1.65
N HIS A 233 3.51 7.32 -1.67
CA HIS A 233 3.85 8.27 -0.62
C HIS A 233 2.70 9.25 -0.33
N LEU A 234 2.10 9.85 -1.35
CA LEU A 234 0.95 10.76 -1.20
C LEU A 234 -0.27 10.11 -0.56
N THR A 235 -0.54 8.84 -0.87
CA THR A 235 -1.66 8.11 -0.25
C THR A 235 -1.44 7.96 1.26
N ILE A 236 -0.23 7.63 1.66
CA ILE A 236 0.14 7.47 3.07
C ILE A 236 0.12 8.82 3.78
N LEU A 237 0.65 9.87 3.15
CA LEU A 237 0.63 11.22 3.70
C LEU A 237 -0.79 11.74 3.93
N GLY A 238 -1.71 11.54 2.98
CA GLY A 238 -3.10 11.93 3.13
C GLY A 238 -3.75 11.30 4.36
N GLN A 239 -3.47 10.02 4.60
CA GLN A 239 -3.95 9.30 5.78
C GLN A 239 -3.33 9.84 7.08
N ASN A 240 -2.03 10.09 7.10
CA ASN A 240 -1.32 10.59 8.29
C ASN A 240 -1.71 12.02 8.63
N ARG A 241 -1.71 12.92 7.65
CA ARG A 241 -1.98 14.36 7.85
C ARG A 241 -3.46 14.70 7.90
N LYS A 242 -4.33 13.79 7.43
CA LYS A 242 -5.79 13.96 7.30
C LYS A 242 -6.20 15.20 6.49
N ILE A 243 -5.39 15.54 5.49
CA ILE A 243 -5.66 16.63 4.56
C ILE A 243 -6.29 16.10 3.27
N PRO A 244 -7.17 16.86 2.58
CA PRO A 244 -7.73 16.46 1.32
C PRO A 244 -6.64 16.30 0.26
N ILE A 245 -6.56 15.11 -0.32
CA ILE A 245 -5.65 14.80 -1.43
C ILE A 245 -6.44 14.11 -2.53
N SER A 246 -6.31 14.62 -3.76
CA SER A 246 -6.85 13.99 -4.96
C SER A 246 -5.81 13.94 -6.07
N ALA A 247 -5.95 12.96 -6.96
CA ALA A 247 -5.27 12.94 -8.24
C ALA A 247 -6.30 13.21 -9.34
N MET A 248 -5.97 14.09 -10.26
CA MET A 248 -6.79 14.41 -11.41
C MET A 248 -5.89 14.55 -12.64
N LYS A 249 -6.13 13.70 -13.65
CA LYS A 249 -5.33 13.72 -14.87
C LYS A 249 -5.29 15.12 -15.49
N ARG A 250 -4.09 15.63 -15.77
CA ARG A 250 -3.87 16.98 -16.27
C ARG A 250 -4.33 18.11 -15.33
N ALA A 251 -4.36 17.89 -14.02
CA ALA A 251 -4.74 18.92 -13.04
C ALA A 251 -3.99 20.21 -13.22
N PHE A 252 -2.69 20.14 -13.46
CA PHE A 252 -1.82 21.32 -13.61
C PHE A 252 -2.20 22.21 -14.80
N ASN A 253 -2.79 21.64 -15.86
CA ASN A 253 -3.24 22.32 -17.06
C ASN A 253 -4.78 22.44 -17.14
N ASN A 254 -5.49 22.17 -16.05
CA ASN A 254 -6.93 22.19 -16.02
C ASN A 254 -7.46 23.63 -15.89
N GLU A 255 -8.25 24.07 -16.87
CA GLU A 255 -8.78 25.45 -16.92
C GLU A 255 -9.72 25.77 -15.76
N TYR A 256 -10.52 24.80 -15.30
CA TYR A 256 -11.40 24.99 -14.14
C TYR A 256 -10.58 25.30 -12.89
N LEU A 257 -9.50 24.54 -12.63
CA LEU A 257 -8.61 24.79 -11.50
C LEU A 257 -7.87 26.13 -11.64
N ARG A 258 -7.44 26.47 -12.85
CA ARG A 258 -6.74 27.74 -13.13
C ARG A 258 -7.55 28.98 -12.77
N ARG A 259 -8.88 28.92 -12.84
CA ARG A 259 -9.75 30.04 -12.41
C ARG A 259 -9.62 30.41 -10.94
N PHE A 260 -9.16 29.46 -10.12
CA PHE A 260 -8.95 29.64 -8.68
C PHE A 260 -7.49 29.86 -8.30
N GLN A 261 -6.59 29.96 -9.27
CA GLN A 261 -5.15 30.20 -9.01
C GLN A 261 -4.95 31.46 -8.17
N ASN A 262 -4.16 31.35 -7.09
CA ASN A 262 -3.87 32.39 -6.12
C ASN A 262 -5.12 32.99 -5.42
N ARG A 263 -6.19 32.20 -5.36
CA ARG A 263 -7.41 32.57 -4.62
C ARG A 263 -7.59 31.67 -3.40
N LYS A 264 -8.18 32.23 -2.36
CA LYS A 264 -8.61 31.46 -1.20
C LYS A 264 -9.86 30.66 -1.56
N VAL A 265 -9.80 29.33 -1.37
CA VAL A 265 -10.87 28.41 -1.73
C VAL A 265 -11.18 27.44 -0.61
N GLN A 266 -12.42 27.01 -0.54
CA GLN A 266 -12.79 25.78 0.12
C GLN A 266 -12.57 24.62 -0.88
N TYR A 267 -11.69 23.70 -0.52
CA TYR A 267 -11.37 22.49 -1.28
C TYR A 267 -11.92 21.27 -0.57
N ARG A 268 -12.75 20.49 -1.26
CA ARG A 268 -13.33 19.23 -0.76
C ARG A 268 -13.11 18.12 -1.78
N VAL A 269 -12.63 16.97 -1.31
CA VAL A 269 -12.50 15.74 -2.11
C VAL A 269 -13.73 14.89 -1.89
N LEU A 270 -14.46 14.59 -2.96
CA LEU A 270 -15.63 13.71 -3.01
C LEU A 270 -15.25 12.33 -3.54
N ASN A 271 -16.22 11.45 -3.76
CA ASN A 271 -15.95 10.10 -4.26
C ASN A 271 -15.44 10.08 -5.71
N ASP A 272 -15.97 10.94 -6.55
CA ASP A 272 -15.79 10.97 -8.00
C ASP A 272 -15.32 12.33 -8.54
N SER A 273 -15.16 13.32 -7.66
CA SER A 273 -14.88 14.69 -8.06
C SER A 273 -14.25 15.51 -6.94
N ILE A 274 -13.87 16.73 -7.26
CA ILE A 274 -13.54 17.76 -6.28
C ILE A 274 -14.56 18.89 -6.34
N HIS A 275 -14.73 19.54 -5.21
CA HIS A 275 -15.51 20.77 -5.10
C HIS A 275 -14.60 21.89 -4.66
N LEU A 276 -14.53 22.95 -5.48
CA LEU A 276 -13.79 24.18 -5.20
C LEU A 276 -14.76 25.36 -5.23
N VAL A 277 -14.76 26.14 -4.15
CA VAL A 277 -15.54 27.37 -4.06
C VAL A 277 -14.65 28.45 -3.46
N GLN A 278 -14.63 29.64 -4.09
CA GLN A 278 -13.98 30.81 -3.53
C GLN A 278 -14.66 31.19 -2.20
N THR A 279 -13.88 31.49 -1.17
CA THR A 279 -14.40 31.78 0.16
C THR A 279 -13.52 32.77 0.90
N ASP A 280 -14.14 33.53 1.80
CA ASP A 280 -13.43 34.38 2.76
C ASP A 280 -13.27 33.71 4.12
N ALA A 281 -13.71 32.46 4.28
CA ALA A 281 -13.59 31.72 5.53
C ALA A 281 -12.13 31.56 5.96
N GLU A 282 -11.89 31.54 7.24
CA GLU A 282 -10.56 31.28 7.77
C GLU A 282 -10.23 29.76 7.76
N TYR A 283 -8.92 29.47 7.60
CA TYR A 283 -8.42 28.12 7.74
C TYR A 283 -8.63 27.61 9.17
N THR A 284 -9.40 26.57 9.31
CA THR A 284 -9.51 25.82 10.56
C THR A 284 -8.89 24.44 10.35
N LYS A 285 -7.82 24.13 11.08
CA LYS A 285 -7.27 22.76 11.07
C LYS A 285 -8.32 21.81 11.60
N ALA A 286 -8.86 20.97 10.77
CA ALA A 286 -10.02 20.13 11.09
C ALA A 286 -9.77 19.16 12.26
N ILE A 287 -8.51 18.78 12.55
CA ILE A 287 -8.17 17.83 13.62
C ILE A 287 -6.83 18.25 14.23
N LYS A 288 -6.83 18.57 15.52
CA LYS A 288 -5.59 18.63 16.32
C LYS A 288 -5.19 17.18 16.64
N LEU A 289 -4.18 16.67 15.97
CA LEU A 289 -3.61 15.38 16.34
C LEU A 289 -2.94 15.51 17.71
N PRO A 290 -3.17 14.57 18.64
CA PRO A 290 -2.51 14.60 19.93
C PRO A 290 -0.99 14.45 19.74
N LYS A 291 -0.20 15.30 20.41
CA LYS A 291 1.25 15.15 20.43
C LYS A 291 1.61 13.94 21.29
N LEU A 292 2.07 12.88 20.67
CA LEU A 292 2.54 11.69 21.34
C LEU A 292 3.96 11.92 21.87
N LYS A 293 4.14 11.86 23.20
CA LYS A 293 5.47 11.83 23.81
C LYS A 293 5.97 10.39 23.82
N LEU A 294 6.71 10.02 22.78
CA LEU A 294 7.32 8.72 22.67
C LEU A 294 8.60 8.66 23.53
N ARG A 295 8.71 7.64 24.38
CA ARG A 295 9.93 7.38 25.18
C ARG A 295 10.60 6.14 24.64
N ALA A 296 11.92 6.22 24.40
CA ALA A 296 12.76 5.09 24.07
C ALA A 296 13.33 4.51 25.37
N ASP A 297 13.21 3.21 25.54
CA ASP A 297 13.88 2.46 26.60
C ASP A 297 15.23 1.97 26.07
N THR A 298 16.30 2.48 26.63
CA THR A 298 17.70 2.15 26.26
C THR A 298 18.37 1.19 27.25
N SER A 299 17.60 0.51 28.10
CA SER A 299 18.14 -0.42 29.10
C SER A 299 18.67 -1.72 28.50
N ILE A 300 18.17 -2.14 27.34
CA ILE A 300 18.53 -3.41 26.70
C ILE A 300 19.78 -3.24 25.82
N LYS A 301 20.81 -4.05 26.12
CA LYS A 301 22.15 -3.97 25.51
C LYS A 301 22.58 -5.25 24.76
N HIS A 302 21.63 -6.07 24.34
CA HIS A 302 21.89 -7.28 23.55
C HIS A 302 20.92 -7.41 22.39
N LEU A 303 21.31 -8.10 21.34
CA LEU A 303 20.42 -8.40 20.21
C LEU A 303 19.29 -9.32 20.68
N ILE A 304 18.09 -9.10 20.20
CA ILE A 304 16.91 -9.85 20.59
C ILE A 304 16.38 -10.62 19.39
N ASP A 305 16.21 -11.93 19.55
CA ASP A 305 15.61 -12.76 18.53
C ASP A 305 14.16 -12.35 18.31
N ALA A 306 13.77 -12.27 17.03
CA ALA A 306 12.44 -11.81 16.70
C ALA A 306 11.34 -12.68 17.33
N GLU A 307 11.58 -13.99 17.50
CA GLU A 307 10.66 -14.93 18.16
C GLU A 307 10.37 -14.57 19.63
N SER A 308 11.33 -13.90 20.31
CA SER A 308 11.17 -13.47 21.69
C SER A 308 10.35 -12.17 21.82
N LEU A 309 10.21 -11.41 20.74
CA LEU A 309 9.54 -10.10 20.75
C LEU A 309 8.02 -10.24 20.94
N ASN A 310 7.46 -9.23 21.57
CA ASN A 310 6.02 -9.11 21.84
C ASN A 310 5.60 -7.62 21.87
N SER A 311 4.33 -7.33 22.15
CA SER A 311 3.83 -5.96 22.20
C SER A 311 4.56 -5.05 23.20
N LYS A 312 5.06 -5.58 24.33
CA LYS A 312 5.83 -4.84 25.33
C LYS A 312 7.23 -4.47 24.84
N SER A 313 7.71 -5.16 23.80
CA SER A 313 9.04 -4.92 23.22
C SER A 313 9.15 -3.59 22.46
N ARG A 314 8.01 -2.99 22.08
CA ARG A 314 7.93 -1.74 21.32
C ARG A 314 8.79 -0.63 21.91
N LYS A 315 8.86 -0.52 23.21
CA LYS A 315 9.59 0.54 23.92
C LYS A 315 11.10 0.50 23.73
N TYR A 316 11.69 -0.64 23.35
CA TYR A 316 13.15 -0.80 23.19
C TYR A 316 13.60 -1.26 21.79
N VAL A 317 12.68 -1.76 20.93
CA VAL A 317 13.03 -2.15 19.54
C VAL A 317 12.12 -1.54 18.49
N GLY A 318 11.05 -0.84 18.89
CA GLY A 318 10.08 -0.23 17.98
C GLY A 318 8.95 -1.15 17.55
N ASN A 319 7.94 -0.53 16.94
CA ASN A 319 6.68 -1.20 16.64
C ASN A 319 6.84 -2.26 15.54
N LYS A 320 7.60 -1.96 14.49
CA LYS A 320 7.77 -2.88 13.36
C LYS A 320 8.45 -4.18 13.79
N ALA A 321 9.50 -4.11 14.59
CA ALA A 321 10.17 -5.31 15.11
C ALA A 321 9.27 -6.10 16.06
N ALA A 322 8.56 -5.43 16.98
CA ALA A 322 7.63 -6.08 17.90
C ALA A 322 6.48 -6.78 17.15
N ASN A 323 5.90 -6.10 16.14
CA ASN A 323 4.84 -6.67 15.32
C ASN A 323 5.34 -7.86 14.50
N PHE A 324 6.58 -7.81 13.98
CA PHE A 324 7.18 -8.94 13.27
C PHE A 324 7.35 -10.16 14.18
N GLY A 325 7.78 -9.98 15.44
CA GLY A 325 7.86 -11.07 16.40
C GLY A 325 6.49 -11.69 16.73
N MET A 326 5.45 -10.87 16.83
CA MET A 326 4.08 -11.38 16.99
C MET A 326 3.62 -12.16 15.74
N LEU A 327 4.00 -11.68 14.54
CA LEU A 327 3.70 -12.38 13.27
C LEU A 327 4.41 -13.74 13.20
N GLN A 328 5.66 -13.85 13.65
CA GLN A 328 6.36 -15.14 13.72
C GLN A 328 5.66 -16.15 14.64
N LYS A 329 5.24 -15.71 15.82
CA LYS A 329 4.46 -16.55 16.75
C LYS A 329 3.12 -16.99 16.15
N LEU A 330 2.47 -16.10 15.41
CA LEU A 330 1.25 -16.43 14.69
C LEU A 330 1.51 -17.43 13.56
N GLY A 331 2.61 -17.25 12.81
CA GLY A 331 3.04 -18.16 11.74
C GLY A 331 3.22 -19.59 12.23
N SER A 332 3.91 -19.75 13.36
CA SER A 332 4.09 -21.05 13.99
C SER A 332 2.77 -21.73 14.39
N ARG A 333 1.76 -20.94 14.81
CA ARG A 333 0.44 -21.44 15.21
C ARG A 333 -0.51 -21.69 14.03
N ARG A 334 -0.35 -20.92 12.94
CA ARG A 334 -1.24 -20.91 11.77
C ARG A 334 -0.61 -21.51 10.53
N ASN A 335 0.54 -22.15 10.69
CA ASN A 335 1.27 -22.88 9.66
C ASN A 335 1.63 -22.06 8.40
N PHE A 336 2.06 -20.80 8.60
CA PHE A 336 2.67 -20.01 7.54
C PHE A 336 4.13 -19.68 7.86
N LYS A 337 4.97 -19.58 6.83
CA LYS A 337 6.40 -19.33 6.99
C LYS A 337 6.71 -17.85 7.15
N THR A 338 7.62 -17.56 8.06
CA THR A 338 8.25 -16.23 8.22
C THR A 338 9.76 -16.37 8.01
N PRO A 339 10.49 -15.30 7.66
CA PRO A 339 11.93 -15.34 7.56
C PRO A 339 12.59 -15.82 8.87
N GLU A 340 13.47 -16.80 8.76
CA GLU A 340 14.22 -17.35 9.88
C GLU A 340 15.43 -16.48 10.26
N GLY A 341 15.93 -16.61 11.49
CA GLY A 341 17.12 -15.91 11.98
C GLY A 341 16.96 -14.38 12.06
N ALA A 342 15.72 -13.88 12.06
CA ALA A 342 15.49 -12.44 12.23
C ALA A 342 15.73 -12.00 13.67
N PHE A 343 16.31 -10.81 13.84
CA PHE A 343 16.60 -10.23 15.15
C PHE A 343 16.40 -8.71 15.14
N ALA A 344 16.26 -8.13 16.33
CA ALA A 344 16.18 -6.70 16.52
C ALA A 344 17.43 -6.15 17.19
N VAL A 345 17.84 -4.96 16.74
CA VAL A 345 18.89 -4.15 17.38
C VAL A 345 18.18 -3.12 18.27
N PRO A 346 18.35 -3.17 19.61
CA PRO A 346 17.69 -2.24 20.52
C PRO A 346 18.09 -0.78 20.33
N PHE A 347 17.24 0.14 20.75
CA PHE A 347 17.45 1.60 20.69
C PHE A 347 18.72 2.06 21.38
N TYR A 348 19.19 1.31 22.37
CA TYR A 348 20.46 1.58 23.05
C TYR A 348 21.60 1.86 22.07
N TYR A 349 21.76 1.00 21.06
CA TYR A 349 22.89 1.11 20.11
C TYR A 349 22.79 2.33 19.21
N TYR A 350 21.58 2.69 18.80
CA TYR A 350 21.37 3.93 18.06
C TYR A 350 21.67 5.16 18.94
N ALA A 351 21.15 5.21 20.17
CA ALA A 351 21.35 6.31 21.10
C ALA A 351 22.84 6.48 21.44
N GLN A 352 23.54 5.36 21.68
CA GLN A 352 24.99 5.37 21.93
C GLN A 352 25.74 5.90 20.71
N HIS A 353 25.42 5.44 19.50
CA HIS A 353 26.07 5.90 18.27
C HIS A 353 25.83 7.41 18.03
N ALA A 354 24.58 7.88 18.21
CA ALA A 354 24.24 9.29 18.07
C ALA A 354 25.01 10.18 19.05
N LYS A 355 25.18 9.72 20.30
CA LYS A 355 25.98 10.39 21.30
C LYS A 355 27.47 10.41 20.95
N MET A 356 28.02 9.27 20.55
CA MET A 356 29.46 9.14 20.22
C MET A 356 29.84 9.90 18.95
N CYS A 357 28.95 10.15 18.03
CA CYS A 357 29.22 10.92 16.82
C CYS A 357 28.88 12.42 16.95
N GLY A 358 28.42 12.88 18.12
CA GLY A 358 28.01 14.28 18.35
C GLY A 358 26.69 14.67 17.72
N ALA A 359 25.93 13.73 17.15
CA ALA A 359 24.62 14.03 16.57
C ALA A 359 23.55 14.31 17.65
N GLN A 360 23.71 13.79 18.89
CA GLN A 360 22.74 13.94 19.95
C GLN A 360 22.48 15.41 20.31
N ASP A 361 23.52 16.23 20.39
CA ASP A 361 23.40 17.66 20.75
C ASP A 361 22.58 18.44 19.69
N LEU A 362 22.77 18.11 18.41
CA LEU A 362 21.97 18.69 17.32
C LEU A 362 20.52 18.20 17.37
N ILE A 363 20.31 16.93 17.70
CA ILE A 363 18.97 16.35 17.87
C ILE A 363 18.21 17.03 19.00
N ASP A 364 18.86 17.24 20.16
CA ASP A 364 18.27 17.91 21.32
C ASP A 364 17.95 19.39 21.00
N SER A 365 18.85 20.05 20.28
CA SER A 365 18.64 21.44 19.85
C SER A 365 17.47 21.58 18.87
N LEU A 366 17.29 20.64 17.96
CA LEU A 366 16.13 20.60 17.06
C LEU A 366 14.84 20.33 17.83
N ALA A 367 14.85 19.42 18.79
CA ALA A 367 13.70 19.06 19.62
C ALA A 367 13.22 20.24 20.48
N ASN A 368 14.14 21.08 20.91
CA ASN A 368 13.86 22.29 21.71
C ASN A 368 13.54 23.54 20.86
N GLY A 369 13.53 23.42 19.55
CA GLY A 369 13.22 24.53 18.63
C GLY A 369 14.27 25.65 18.60
N LEU A 370 15.50 25.36 19.04
CA LEU A 370 16.59 26.34 19.18
C LEU A 370 17.27 26.73 17.86
N LEU A 371 16.98 26.01 16.78
CA LEU A 371 17.68 26.15 15.51
C LEU A 371 16.68 26.47 14.37
N SER A 372 17.02 27.50 13.57
CA SER A 372 16.16 28.00 12.49
C SER A 372 16.33 27.28 11.14
N ASP A 373 17.56 26.83 10.84
CA ASP A 373 17.86 26.13 9.59
C ASP A 373 17.80 24.61 9.77
N ARG A 374 16.57 24.09 9.73
CA ARG A 374 16.31 22.65 9.95
C ARG A 374 16.96 21.77 8.91
N GLU A 375 17.01 22.18 7.66
CA GLU A 375 17.50 21.35 6.56
C GLU A 375 19.02 21.11 6.68
N THR A 376 19.78 22.16 6.90
CA THR A 376 21.23 22.07 7.13
C THR A 376 21.53 21.19 8.35
N ILE A 377 20.80 21.36 9.45
CA ILE A 377 21.01 20.58 10.67
C ILE A 377 20.68 19.11 10.45
N LEU A 378 19.58 18.78 9.78
CA LEU A 378 19.23 17.40 9.44
C LEU A 378 20.28 16.75 8.53
N LYS A 379 20.87 17.52 7.63
CA LYS A 379 21.99 17.07 6.80
C LYS A 379 23.24 16.79 7.64
N GLN A 380 23.61 17.68 8.55
CA GLN A 380 24.73 17.50 9.46
C GLN A 380 24.56 16.27 10.36
N ILE A 381 23.38 16.06 10.94
CA ILE A 381 23.06 14.85 11.74
C ILE A 381 23.30 13.59 10.91
N ARG A 382 22.82 13.55 9.68
CA ARG A 382 23.01 12.39 8.79
C ARG A 382 24.49 12.14 8.48
N GLU A 383 25.26 13.19 8.19
CA GLU A 383 26.68 13.11 7.91
C GLU A 383 27.47 12.59 9.11
N LEU A 384 27.19 13.08 10.32
CA LEU A 384 27.80 12.59 11.56
C LEU A 384 27.53 11.11 11.79
N ILE A 385 26.27 10.67 11.65
CA ILE A 385 25.89 9.25 11.80
C ILE A 385 26.61 8.38 10.75
N LEU A 386 26.72 8.84 9.51
CA LEU A 386 27.35 8.09 8.43
C LEU A 386 28.87 8.04 8.56
N ALA A 387 29.51 9.11 9.06
CA ALA A 387 30.96 9.19 9.19
C ALA A 387 31.48 8.27 10.30
N LYS A 388 30.88 8.28 11.48
CA LYS A 388 31.32 7.53 12.64
C LYS A 388 31.27 6.02 12.39
N PRO A 389 32.36 5.25 12.68
CA PRO A 389 32.27 3.80 12.71
C PRO A 389 31.31 3.29 13.78
N ILE A 390 30.59 2.19 13.49
CA ILE A 390 29.81 1.47 14.49
C ILE A 390 30.72 0.79 15.49
N GLU A 391 30.31 0.74 16.75
CA GLU A 391 31.03 0.01 17.79
C GLU A 391 31.34 -1.42 17.38
N LYS A 392 32.58 -1.83 17.65
CA LYS A 392 33.07 -3.15 17.24
C LYS A 392 32.23 -4.27 17.85
N ASP A 393 31.89 -4.16 19.13
CA ASP A 393 31.11 -5.18 19.86
C ASP A 393 29.73 -5.41 19.22
N LEU A 394 29.04 -4.33 18.82
CA LEU A 394 27.76 -4.45 18.09
C LEU A 394 27.93 -5.17 16.74
N LEU A 395 28.95 -4.79 15.98
CA LEU A 395 29.24 -5.43 14.69
C LEU A 395 29.59 -6.90 14.83
N ASP A 396 30.37 -7.25 15.84
CA ASP A 396 30.78 -8.62 16.11
C ASP A 396 29.58 -9.48 16.57
N MET A 397 28.71 -8.94 17.42
CA MET A 397 27.42 -9.59 17.76
C MET A 397 26.55 -9.83 16.54
N ILE A 398 26.37 -8.83 15.68
CA ILE A 398 25.57 -8.97 14.47
C ILE A 398 26.17 -9.98 13.50
N ARG A 399 27.49 -9.95 13.30
CA ARG A 399 28.18 -10.91 12.43
C ARG A 399 28.06 -12.33 12.97
N SER A 400 28.25 -12.52 14.26
CA SER A 400 28.10 -13.83 14.91
C SER A 400 26.69 -14.36 14.77
N LYS A 401 25.69 -13.48 14.91
CA LYS A 401 24.28 -13.80 14.72
C LYS A 401 23.98 -14.19 13.27
N MET A 402 24.47 -13.43 12.30
CA MET A 402 24.28 -13.73 10.87
C MET A 402 24.94 -15.06 10.47
N ILE A 403 26.10 -15.40 11.04
CA ILE A 403 26.79 -16.66 10.72
C ILE A 403 26.11 -17.85 11.37
N ARG A 404 25.68 -17.73 12.64
CA ARG A 404 25.16 -18.83 13.43
C ARG A 404 23.70 -19.19 13.09
N ASP A 405 22.84 -18.17 13.01
CA ASP A 405 21.39 -18.32 12.98
C ASP A 405 20.78 -18.08 11.59
N SER A 406 21.61 -17.68 10.63
CA SER A 406 21.15 -17.45 9.28
C SER A 406 22.01 -18.20 8.28
N LEU A 407 21.38 -18.98 7.44
CA LEU A 407 22.00 -19.59 6.26
C LEU A 407 22.40 -18.54 5.20
N TYR A 408 22.20 -17.26 5.50
CA TYR A 408 22.32 -16.18 4.54
C TYR A 408 23.47 -15.24 4.94
N HIS A 409 24.46 -15.10 4.09
CA HIS A 409 25.53 -14.09 4.23
C HIS A 409 25.04 -12.65 4.02
N ARG A 410 23.74 -12.45 3.80
CA ARG A 410 23.10 -11.14 3.56
C ARG A 410 21.80 -11.00 4.33
N MET A 411 21.59 -9.84 4.93
CA MET A 411 20.33 -9.48 5.62
C MET A 411 19.83 -8.13 5.19
N ARG A 412 18.50 -7.95 5.24
CA ARG A 412 17.84 -6.68 5.02
C ARG A 412 17.62 -5.97 6.36
N PHE A 413 18.37 -4.91 6.61
CA PHE A 413 18.18 -4.04 7.77
C PHE A 413 17.07 -3.04 7.49
N ARG A 414 16.14 -2.91 8.42
CA ARG A 414 14.95 -2.06 8.32
C ARG A 414 14.84 -1.17 9.55
N SER A 415 14.31 0.03 9.37
CA SER A 415 13.92 0.88 10.51
C SER A 415 12.83 0.21 11.33
N SER A 416 12.89 0.45 12.62
CA SER A 416 11.83 0.10 13.56
C SER A 416 11.84 1.15 14.65
N THR A 417 10.93 2.09 14.61
CA THR A 417 10.80 3.17 15.58
C THR A 417 9.56 2.96 16.45
N ASN A 418 9.52 3.62 17.58
CA ASN A 418 8.34 3.62 18.44
C ASN A 418 7.20 4.53 17.93
N ALA A 419 7.47 5.36 16.92
CA ALA A 419 6.45 6.14 16.20
C ALA A 419 5.85 5.39 15.01
N GLU A 420 6.62 4.47 14.40
CA GLU A 420 6.22 3.77 13.19
C GLU A 420 5.09 2.78 13.50
N ASP A 421 4.04 2.81 12.67
CA ASP A 421 2.83 1.98 12.83
C ASP A 421 2.02 2.24 14.13
N GLU A 422 2.12 3.44 14.71
CA GLU A 422 1.20 3.90 15.75
C GLU A 422 -0.16 4.33 15.17
N VAL A 423 -1.19 4.35 16.02
CA VAL A 423 -2.53 4.79 15.60
C VAL A 423 -2.49 6.24 15.08
N GLY A 424 -2.77 6.40 13.79
CA GLY A 424 -2.77 7.70 13.13
C GLY A 424 -1.44 8.14 12.52
N PHE A 425 -0.39 7.30 12.59
CA PHE A 425 0.88 7.56 11.91
C PHE A 425 1.42 6.30 11.23
N SER A 426 1.59 6.35 9.91
CA SER A 426 2.28 5.31 9.15
C SER A 426 3.66 5.79 8.71
N GLY A 427 4.69 5.07 9.11
CA GLY A 427 6.08 5.32 8.69
C GLY A 427 6.43 4.73 7.32
N ALA A 428 5.46 4.20 6.58
CA ALA A 428 5.71 3.57 5.29
C ALA A 428 6.26 4.59 4.27
N GLY A 429 7.35 4.22 3.61
CA GLY A 429 8.03 5.09 2.63
C GLY A 429 8.90 6.20 3.22
N LEU A 430 8.84 6.48 4.53
CA LEU A 430 9.62 7.55 5.17
C LEU A 430 11.06 7.14 5.48
N TYR A 431 11.29 5.85 5.72
CA TYR A 431 12.57 5.34 6.19
C TYR A 431 13.18 4.36 5.19
N GLU A 432 14.51 4.32 5.17
CA GLU A 432 15.23 3.43 4.29
C GLU A 432 15.36 2.01 4.85
N SER A 433 15.39 1.05 3.93
CA SER A 433 15.81 -0.33 4.21
C SER A 433 17.03 -0.66 3.38
N LYS A 434 18.08 -1.18 3.99
CA LYS A 434 19.35 -1.47 3.31
C LYS A 434 19.77 -2.92 3.51
N THR A 435 20.35 -3.50 2.46
CA THR A 435 20.94 -4.85 2.52
C THR A 435 22.37 -4.74 3.00
N GLY A 436 22.70 -5.45 4.07
CA GLY A 436 24.05 -5.68 4.56
C GLY A 436 24.52 -7.09 4.18
N ILE A 437 25.76 -7.19 3.67
CA ILE A 437 26.38 -8.44 3.23
C ILE A 437 27.69 -8.59 4.01
N LEU A 438 27.93 -9.78 4.58
CA LEU A 438 29.15 -10.10 5.27
C LEU A 438 30.33 -9.97 4.29
N ASN A 439 31.42 -9.34 4.77
CA ASN A 439 32.69 -9.17 4.04
C ASN A 439 32.57 -8.46 2.67
N HIS A 440 31.48 -7.74 2.41
CA HIS A 440 31.29 -7.03 1.15
C HIS A 440 31.72 -5.55 1.27
N PRO A 441 32.66 -5.03 0.46
CA PRO A 441 33.24 -3.69 0.66
C PRO A 441 32.26 -2.55 0.42
N LYS A 442 31.36 -2.68 -0.56
CA LYS A 442 30.38 -1.64 -0.93
C LYS A 442 29.06 -1.75 -0.17
N LYS A 443 28.63 -2.97 0.19
CA LYS A 443 27.35 -3.27 0.86
C LYS A 443 27.56 -3.90 2.25
N SER A 444 28.52 -3.40 3.02
CA SER A 444 28.83 -3.96 4.33
C SER A 444 27.67 -3.78 5.32
N VAL A 445 27.59 -4.64 6.32
CA VAL A 445 26.62 -4.59 7.42
C VAL A 445 26.65 -3.22 8.11
N SER A 446 27.84 -2.71 8.41
CA SER A 446 28.02 -1.38 9.03
C SER A 446 27.41 -0.25 8.18
N LYS A 447 27.68 -0.24 6.87
CA LYS A 447 27.10 0.76 5.97
C LYS A 447 25.58 0.66 5.90
N ALA A 448 25.02 -0.56 5.92
CA ALA A 448 23.58 -0.76 5.87
C ALA A 448 22.90 -0.20 7.12
N ILE A 449 23.40 -0.52 8.32
CA ILE A 449 22.86 -0.04 9.59
C ILE A 449 22.93 1.49 9.68
N LYS A 450 24.10 2.08 9.39
CA LYS A 450 24.27 3.54 9.44
C LYS A 450 23.29 4.27 8.49
N LYS A 451 23.08 3.75 7.27
CA LYS A 451 22.12 4.33 6.33
C LYS A 451 20.68 4.25 6.84
N VAL A 452 20.31 3.14 7.48
CA VAL A 452 18.98 3.00 8.12
C VAL A 452 18.84 4.02 9.25
N TRP A 453 19.82 4.16 10.12
CA TRP A 453 19.80 5.16 11.21
C TRP A 453 19.76 6.60 10.69
N ALA A 454 20.58 6.92 9.68
CA ALA A 454 20.61 8.26 9.08
C ALA A 454 19.27 8.61 8.40
N SER A 455 18.53 7.63 7.87
CA SER A 455 17.25 7.86 7.21
C SER A 455 16.15 8.42 8.13
N LEU A 456 16.32 8.26 9.45
CA LEU A 456 15.42 8.89 10.45
C LEU A 456 15.46 10.43 10.39
N TRP A 457 16.54 10.99 9.88
CA TRP A 457 16.81 12.43 9.82
C TRP A 457 16.73 12.99 8.39
N SER A 458 16.04 12.31 7.48
CA SER A 458 15.62 12.94 6.23
C SER A 458 14.59 14.03 6.52
N LEU A 459 14.54 15.07 5.68
CA LEU A 459 13.59 16.16 5.84
C LEU A 459 12.15 15.64 5.90
N SER A 460 11.79 14.72 4.99
CA SER A 460 10.45 14.11 4.96
C SER A 460 10.14 13.35 6.26
N ALA A 461 11.06 12.50 6.73
CA ALA A 461 10.83 11.72 7.96
C ALA A 461 10.75 12.62 9.21
N PHE A 462 11.51 13.70 9.25
CA PHE A 462 11.46 14.66 10.35
C PHE A 462 10.14 15.45 10.34
N THR A 463 9.74 15.98 9.19
CA THR A 463 8.52 16.78 9.04
C THR A 463 7.28 15.97 9.39
N GLU A 464 7.21 14.70 9.01
CA GLU A 464 6.06 13.84 9.31
C GLU A 464 5.95 13.48 10.79
N ARG A 465 7.03 13.59 11.58
CA ARG A 465 7.00 13.34 13.03
C ARG A 465 6.69 14.57 13.88
N GLN A 466 6.61 15.78 13.29
CA GLN A 466 6.31 17.05 13.97
C GLN A 466 4.80 17.28 14.10
#